data_549048788f4e3184823de979ef986edc
#
_entry.id   549048788f4e3184823de979ef986edc
#
_cell.length_a   1.000
_cell.length_b   1.000
_cell.length_c   1.000
_cell.angle_alpha   90.00
_cell.angle_beta   90.00
_cell.angle_gamma   90.00
#
_symmetry.space_group_name_H-M   'P 1'
#
loop_
_entity.id
_entity.type
_entity.pdbx_description
1 polymer ?
#
loop_
_entity_poly.entity_id
_entity_poly.type
_entity_poly.pdbx_seq_one_letter_code
_entity_poly.pdbx_strand_id
1 'polypeptide(L)'
;MNILLINGSPKGERSNTLRLANTFLEGICYAQKDCLPKIERLNIAQMNINSCLGCFSCWKTTPGKCCIYDDMQIVLEKLLWADLTIWSFPLYYFSLPGKLKTVIDRQLPLTLPFMLSNAESGGHPTRYDMSGKKTVLISTCGFYTTKSNYDSVTAQFDRIYGKENYATLFCGEGELFSVQELSNRTEEYLAVVRQAGQEYVSGGVKAETNAKLQELLFPRDVFERMADASWGITQTGEKEDFSLTFTKQMAALYNPAAYRGTDVILDMDYTDLGKCYRIILGKTESRVIEQFHGKATTVIHTPFSVWQSIAAGEIEGSAALMKHLYSVEGDFDLMLKWDDYFGQHQNSDITKDKSTLRGKTDMHYVLIPWIV
;
A
#
# COMPACT_ATOMS: atom_id res chain seq x y z
N MET A 1 -21.43 17.55 7.87
CA MET A 1 -21.36 16.13 7.50
C MET A 1 -20.65 15.36 8.60
N ASN A 2 -21.15 14.20 9.00
CA ASN A 2 -20.56 13.30 9.98
C ASN A 2 -19.86 12.14 9.23
N ILE A 3 -18.60 11.92 9.50
CA ILE A 3 -17.79 10.87 8.85
C ILE A 3 -17.33 9.85 9.89
N LEU A 4 -17.56 8.59 9.62
CA LEU A 4 -17.04 7.47 10.39
C LEU A 4 -15.95 6.76 9.59
N LEU A 5 -14.73 6.74 10.11
CA LEU A 5 -13.64 5.92 9.59
C LEU A 5 -13.49 4.67 10.46
N ILE A 6 -13.74 3.50 9.87
CA ILE A 6 -13.54 2.20 10.50
C ILE A 6 -12.24 1.59 9.99
N ASN A 7 -11.23 1.52 10.87
CA ASN A 7 -9.98 0.83 10.58
C ASN A 7 -10.07 -0.64 10.99
N GLY A 8 -10.17 -1.51 9.99
CA GLY A 8 -10.22 -2.97 10.17
C GLY A 8 -8.85 -3.65 10.11
N SER A 9 -7.75 -2.90 9.97
CA SER A 9 -6.41 -3.46 9.90
C SER A 9 -5.94 -3.98 11.27
N PRO A 10 -5.40 -5.20 11.36
CA PRO A 10 -4.75 -5.69 12.59
C PRO A 10 -3.52 -4.86 12.99
N LYS A 11 -2.85 -4.18 12.05
CA LYS A 11 -1.70 -3.30 12.30
C LYS A 11 -2.09 -1.99 13.01
N GLY A 12 -3.40 -1.71 13.17
CA GLY A 12 -3.91 -0.49 13.83
C GLY A 12 -3.40 0.77 13.14
N GLU A 13 -2.84 1.71 13.89
CA GLU A 13 -2.34 2.99 13.38
C GLU A 13 -1.16 2.85 12.40
N ARG A 14 -0.46 1.71 12.39
CA ARG A 14 0.64 1.42 11.46
C ARG A 14 0.17 0.84 10.13
N SER A 15 -1.11 0.88 9.85
CA SER A 15 -1.69 0.32 8.63
C SER A 15 -1.42 1.20 7.41
N ASN A 16 -0.86 0.62 6.36
CA ASN A 16 -0.71 1.28 5.06
C ASN A 16 -2.07 1.68 4.46
N THR A 17 -3.08 0.82 4.61
CA THR A 17 -4.44 1.14 4.17
C THR A 17 -5.03 2.32 4.94
N LEU A 18 -4.77 2.42 6.24
CA LEU A 18 -5.21 3.59 7.04
C LEU A 18 -4.54 4.88 6.56
N ARG A 19 -3.28 4.82 6.12
CA ARG A 19 -2.60 5.96 5.51
C ARG A 19 -3.36 6.47 4.27
N LEU A 20 -3.78 5.57 3.38
CA LEU A 20 -4.62 5.94 2.22
C LEU A 20 -5.95 6.56 2.68
N ALA A 21 -6.62 5.95 3.66
CA ALA A 21 -7.90 6.43 4.15
C ALA A 21 -7.79 7.81 4.80
N ASN A 22 -6.73 8.07 5.57
CA ASN A 22 -6.47 9.39 6.13
C ASN A 22 -6.19 10.42 5.04
N THR A 23 -5.40 10.08 4.02
CA THR A 23 -5.13 10.96 2.89
C THR A 23 -6.40 11.30 2.09
N PHE A 24 -7.30 10.33 1.91
CA PHE A 24 -8.61 10.57 1.30
C PHE A 24 -9.45 11.54 2.16
N LEU A 25 -9.46 11.35 3.49
CA LEU A 25 -10.12 12.26 4.43
C LEU A 25 -9.53 13.68 4.40
N GLU A 26 -8.22 13.82 4.29
CA GLU A 26 -7.56 15.13 4.12
C GLU A 26 -8.11 15.85 2.88
N GLY A 27 -8.28 15.11 1.78
CA GLY A 27 -8.90 15.64 0.57
C GLY A 27 -10.33 16.14 0.81
N ILE A 28 -11.16 15.37 1.51
CA ILE A 28 -12.53 15.77 1.89
C ILE A 28 -12.48 17.05 2.74
N CYS A 29 -11.64 17.08 3.77
CA CYS A 29 -11.51 18.24 4.66
C CYS A 29 -11.06 19.49 3.89
N TYR A 30 -10.13 19.35 2.96
CA TYR A 30 -9.67 20.45 2.13
C TYR A 30 -10.80 21.03 1.26
N ALA A 31 -11.62 20.17 0.65
CA ALA A 31 -12.76 20.60 -0.15
C ALA A 31 -13.89 21.23 0.67
N GLN A 32 -13.99 20.87 1.95
CA GLN A 32 -15.02 21.35 2.88
C GLN A 32 -14.46 22.30 3.94
N LYS A 33 -13.40 23.05 3.64
CA LYS A 33 -12.70 23.93 4.59
C LYS A 33 -13.59 24.96 5.29
N ASP A 34 -14.68 25.38 4.65
CA ASP A 34 -15.63 26.36 5.19
C ASP A 34 -16.65 25.74 6.15
N CYS A 35 -16.82 24.40 6.10
CA CYS A 35 -17.70 23.63 7.00
C CYS A 35 -17.08 22.25 7.24
N LEU A 36 -16.06 22.20 8.09
CA LEU A 36 -15.31 20.96 8.35
C LEU A 36 -16.23 19.82 8.83
N PRO A 37 -16.05 18.60 8.30
CA PRO A 37 -16.80 17.44 8.75
C PRO A 37 -16.42 17.07 10.18
N LYS A 38 -17.39 16.50 10.93
CA LYS A 38 -17.11 15.82 12.18
C LYS A 38 -16.64 14.41 11.87
N ILE A 39 -15.46 14.05 12.34
CA ILE A 39 -14.81 12.75 12.03
C ILE A 39 -14.67 11.94 13.32
N GLU A 40 -15.23 10.74 13.30
CA GLU A 40 -15.03 9.72 14.34
C GLU A 40 -14.21 8.57 13.73
N ARG A 41 -13.34 7.97 14.56
CA ARG A 41 -12.47 6.87 14.15
C ARG A 41 -12.64 5.68 15.08
N LEU A 42 -12.84 4.49 14.50
CA LEU A 42 -12.89 3.24 15.24
C LEU A 42 -11.74 2.33 14.77
N ASN A 43 -10.88 1.96 15.68
CA ASN A 43 -9.83 0.99 15.44
C ASN A 43 -10.28 -0.39 15.92
N ILE A 44 -10.77 -1.21 14.99
CA ILE A 44 -11.38 -2.51 15.32
C ILE A 44 -10.37 -3.46 15.99
N ALA A 45 -9.09 -3.33 15.71
CA ALA A 45 -8.05 -4.15 16.35
C ALA A 45 -8.03 -3.98 17.88
N GLN A 46 -8.36 -2.79 18.38
CA GLN A 46 -8.33 -2.44 19.80
C GLN A 46 -9.67 -2.65 20.52
N MET A 47 -10.76 -2.89 19.79
CA MET A 47 -12.10 -3.05 20.34
C MET A 47 -12.37 -4.49 20.78
N ASN A 48 -13.13 -4.68 21.82
CA ASN A 48 -13.63 -5.99 22.25
C ASN A 48 -14.94 -6.29 21.55
N ILE A 49 -14.91 -7.06 20.46
CA ILE A 49 -16.08 -7.42 19.66
C ILE A 49 -16.12 -8.94 19.49
N ASN A 50 -17.11 -9.58 20.07
CA ASN A 50 -17.31 -11.02 19.98
C ASN A 50 -18.10 -11.40 18.72
N SER A 51 -17.93 -12.63 18.26
CA SER A 51 -18.64 -13.17 17.09
C SER A 51 -20.14 -13.20 17.29
N CYS A 52 -20.91 -13.06 16.21
CA CYS A 52 -22.36 -13.24 16.22
C CYS A 52 -22.71 -14.69 16.57
N LEU A 53 -23.64 -14.88 17.52
CA LEU A 53 -24.12 -16.20 17.93
C LEU A 53 -25.28 -16.73 17.06
N GLY A 54 -25.79 -15.93 16.12
CA GLY A 54 -26.96 -16.32 15.32
C GLY A 54 -28.24 -16.50 16.13
N CYS A 55 -28.33 -15.92 17.32
CA CYS A 55 -29.44 -16.13 18.26
C CYS A 55 -30.72 -15.36 17.89
N PHE A 56 -30.64 -14.38 16.98
CA PHE A 56 -31.73 -13.51 16.55
C PHE A 56 -32.42 -12.71 17.66
N SER A 57 -31.80 -12.57 18.84
CA SER A 57 -32.38 -11.76 19.95
C SER A 57 -32.60 -10.31 19.52
N CYS A 58 -31.73 -9.76 18.68
CA CYS A 58 -31.84 -8.41 18.11
C CYS A 58 -33.07 -8.21 17.19
N TRP A 59 -33.79 -9.26 16.86
CA TRP A 59 -35.06 -9.20 16.16
C TRP A 59 -36.25 -9.56 17.03
N LYS A 60 -36.08 -10.42 18.06
CA LYS A 60 -37.14 -11.00 18.86
C LYS A 60 -37.27 -10.34 20.25
N THR A 61 -36.23 -10.46 21.07
CA THR A 61 -36.26 -10.12 22.49
C THR A 61 -35.75 -8.71 22.79
N THR A 62 -34.75 -8.26 22.01
CA THR A 62 -34.16 -6.92 22.14
C THR A 62 -34.11 -6.22 20.77
N PRO A 63 -35.27 -5.90 20.15
CA PRO A 63 -35.32 -5.35 18.82
C PRO A 63 -34.40 -4.14 18.62
N GLY A 64 -33.50 -4.22 17.62
CA GLY A 64 -32.54 -3.17 17.33
C GLY A 64 -31.30 -3.14 18.23
N LYS A 65 -31.15 -4.07 19.19
CA LYS A 65 -30.02 -4.16 20.11
C LYS A 65 -29.47 -5.59 20.14
N CYS A 66 -28.14 -5.73 20.12
CA CYS A 66 -27.51 -7.04 20.30
C CYS A 66 -27.57 -7.44 21.80
N CYS A 67 -27.81 -8.74 22.06
CA CYS A 67 -27.80 -9.27 23.43
C CYS A 67 -26.38 -9.48 23.98
N ILE A 68 -25.35 -9.46 23.12
CA ILE A 68 -23.95 -9.51 23.54
C ILE A 68 -23.53 -8.09 23.93
N TYR A 69 -23.15 -7.91 25.19
CA TYR A 69 -22.73 -6.62 25.72
C TYR A 69 -21.21 -6.45 25.52
N ASP A 70 -20.84 -5.75 24.45
CA ASP A 70 -19.45 -5.48 24.05
C ASP A 70 -19.38 -4.18 23.22
N ASP A 71 -18.20 -3.85 22.70
CA ASP A 71 -17.96 -2.61 21.94
C ASP A 71 -18.75 -2.50 20.62
N MET A 72 -19.43 -3.57 20.18
CA MET A 72 -20.26 -3.52 18.98
C MET A 72 -21.40 -2.51 19.09
N GLN A 73 -21.87 -2.20 20.31
CA GLN A 73 -22.88 -1.17 20.51
C GLN A 73 -22.39 0.19 20.07
N ILE A 74 -21.13 0.52 20.35
CA ILE A 74 -20.49 1.77 19.92
C ILE A 74 -20.44 1.81 18.38
N VAL A 75 -20.06 0.68 17.75
CA VAL A 75 -20.00 0.60 16.28
C VAL A 75 -21.38 0.85 15.66
N LEU A 76 -22.43 0.20 16.17
CA LEU A 76 -23.79 0.37 15.67
C LEU A 76 -24.29 1.81 15.80
N GLU A 77 -24.04 2.46 16.94
CA GLU A 77 -24.39 3.87 17.16
C GLU A 77 -23.65 4.80 16.17
N LYS A 78 -22.35 4.56 15.95
CA LYS A 78 -21.57 5.38 15.03
C LYS A 78 -21.95 5.15 13.57
N LEU A 79 -22.34 3.94 13.17
CA LEU A 79 -22.87 3.66 11.82
C LEU A 79 -24.20 4.42 11.60
N LEU A 80 -25.06 4.52 12.60
CA LEU A 80 -26.28 5.29 12.52
C LEU A 80 -26.03 6.80 12.52
N TRP A 81 -25.03 7.27 13.25
CA TRP A 81 -24.67 8.68 13.34
C TRP A 81 -24.03 9.22 12.03
N ALA A 82 -23.26 8.38 11.32
CA ALA A 82 -22.48 8.81 10.17
C ALA A 82 -23.36 9.10 8.93
N ASP A 83 -23.03 10.17 8.21
CA ASP A 83 -23.53 10.45 6.85
C ASP A 83 -22.65 9.74 5.80
N LEU A 84 -21.34 9.59 6.11
CA LEU A 84 -20.36 8.86 5.32
C LEU A 84 -19.61 7.87 6.19
N THR A 85 -19.62 6.58 5.80
CA THR A 85 -18.79 5.54 6.42
C THR A 85 -17.67 5.14 5.47
N ILE A 86 -16.42 5.22 5.95
CA ILE A 86 -15.22 4.77 5.24
C ILE A 86 -14.74 3.48 5.92
N TRP A 87 -14.76 2.37 5.16
CA TRP A 87 -14.21 1.10 5.59
C TRP A 87 -12.78 0.98 5.08
N SER A 88 -11.80 1.05 5.97
CA SER A 88 -10.37 0.94 5.68
C SER A 88 -9.85 -0.40 6.15
N PHE A 89 -9.36 -1.27 5.23
CA PHE A 89 -8.90 -2.61 5.58
C PHE A 89 -7.91 -3.17 4.55
N PRO A 90 -6.90 -3.94 4.97
CA PRO A 90 -6.10 -4.71 4.04
C PRO A 90 -6.90 -5.91 3.52
N LEU A 91 -6.63 -6.32 2.28
CA LEU A 91 -7.19 -7.55 1.74
C LEU A 91 -6.47 -8.76 2.37
N TYR A 92 -7.18 -9.57 3.14
CA TYR A 92 -6.64 -10.78 3.75
C TYR A 92 -7.33 -12.00 3.16
N TYR A 93 -6.52 -12.86 2.52
CA TYR A 93 -6.98 -14.08 1.88
C TYR A 93 -8.22 -13.85 1.00
N PHE A 94 -8.12 -12.82 0.15
CA PHE A 94 -9.16 -12.37 -0.81
C PHE A 94 -10.45 -11.83 -0.17
N SER A 95 -10.43 -11.44 1.11
CA SER A 95 -11.61 -10.91 1.80
C SER A 95 -11.23 -9.91 2.90
N LEU A 96 -12.19 -9.59 3.77
CA LEU A 96 -12.01 -8.74 4.95
C LEU A 96 -11.18 -9.47 6.03
N PRO A 97 -10.39 -8.75 6.82
CA PRO A 97 -9.82 -9.30 8.06
C PRO A 97 -10.92 -9.88 8.96
N GLY A 98 -10.66 -11.02 9.60
CA GLY A 98 -11.65 -11.77 10.37
C GLY A 98 -12.40 -10.93 11.41
N LYS A 99 -11.69 -10.06 12.16
CA LYS A 99 -12.31 -9.17 13.16
C LYS A 99 -13.24 -8.13 12.52
N LEU A 100 -12.90 -7.61 11.35
CA LEU A 100 -13.77 -6.71 10.60
C LEU A 100 -15.00 -7.44 10.05
N LYS A 101 -14.83 -8.71 9.60
CA LYS A 101 -15.97 -9.55 9.20
C LYS A 101 -16.93 -9.78 10.35
N THR A 102 -16.43 -9.93 11.58
CA THR A 102 -17.27 -10.01 12.80
C THR A 102 -18.12 -8.75 12.97
N VAL A 103 -17.57 -7.56 12.71
CA VAL A 103 -18.33 -6.31 12.73
C VAL A 103 -19.45 -6.32 11.69
N ILE A 104 -19.18 -6.80 10.49
CA ILE A 104 -20.21 -6.93 9.44
C ILE A 104 -21.33 -7.88 9.88
N ASP A 105 -21.00 -9.05 10.43
CA ASP A 105 -21.98 -10.04 10.88
C ASP A 105 -22.86 -9.54 12.03
N ARG A 106 -22.31 -8.64 12.83
CA ARG A 106 -22.97 -8.04 13.99
C ARG A 106 -23.85 -6.81 13.67
N GLN A 107 -24.03 -6.47 12.37
CA GLN A 107 -24.93 -5.37 11.95
C GLN A 107 -26.41 -5.78 11.87
N LEU A 108 -26.75 -7.04 12.12
CA LEU A 108 -28.12 -7.54 12.09
C LEU A 108 -29.15 -6.71 12.88
N PRO A 109 -28.81 -6.06 14.01
CA PRO A 109 -29.72 -5.14 14.71
C PRO A 109 -30.21 -3.96 13.86
N LEU A 110 -29.47 -3.59 12.81
CA LEU A 110 -29.85 -2.49 11.90
C LEU A 110 -30.94 -2.90 10.88
N THR A 111 -31.33 -4.16 10.86
CA THR A 111 -32.35 -4.70 9.93
C THR A 111 -33.59 -5.21 10.66
N LEU A 112 -34.68 -5.37 9.91
CA LEU A 112 -35.91 -5.97 10.39
C LEU A 112 -35.99 -7.46 9.97
N PRO A 113 -36.73 -8.31 10.68
CA PRO A 113 -36.82 -9.75 10.38
C PRO A 113 -37.64 -10.07 9.13
N PHE A 114 -38.33 -9.09 8.57
CA PHE A 114 -39.25 -9.29 7.44
C PHE A 114 -38.47 -9.47 6.13
N MET A 115 -39.02 -10.25 5.22
CA MET A 115 -38.43 -10.46 3.90
C MET A 115 -38.86 -9.33 2.96
N LEU A 116 -37.93 -8.87 2.11
CA LEU A 116 -38.26 -7.97 1.02
C LEU A 116 -38.94 -8.77 -0.10
N SER A 117 -40.18 -8.43 -0.41
CA SER A 117 -41.02 -9.17 -1.38
C SER A 117 -40.49 -9.12 -2.82
N ASN A 118 -39.73 -8.09 -3.16
CA ASN A 118 -39.25 -7.82 -4.53
C ASN A 118 -37.75 -8.06 -4.70
N ALA A 119 -37.08 -8.67 -3.72
CA ALA A 119 -35.65 -8.98 -3.82
C ALA A 119 -35.44 -10.36 -4.46
N GLU A 120 -34.88 -10.41 -5.67
CA GLU A 120 -34.66 -11.62 -6.43
C GLU A 120 -33.96 -12.75 -5.62
N SER A 121 -33.00 -12.38 -4.78
CA SER A 121 -32.22 -13.33 -3.95
C SER A 121 -32.46 -13.19 -2.45
N GLY A 122 -33.60 -12.54 -2.05
CA GLY A 122 -33.94 -12.30 -0.66
C GLY A 122 -33.21 -11.10 -0.06
N GLY A 123 -33.73 -10.58 1.02
CA GLY A 123 -33.16 -9.44 1.77
C GLY A 123 -34.08 -9.06 2.94
N HIS A 124 -33.58 -8.21 3.80
CA HIS A 124 -34.28 -7.64 4.92
C HIS A 124 -34.31 -6.10 4.83
N PRO A 125 -35.44 -5.46 5.11
CA PRO A 125 -35.48 -3.99 5.12
C PRO A 125 -34.65 -3.44 6.30
N THR A 126 -34.13 -2.24 6.13
CA THR A 126 -33.46 -1.53 7.21
C THR A 126 -34.44 -1.13 8.30
N ARG A 127 -34.00 -1.20 9.57
CA ARG A 127 -34.79 -0.76 10.74
C ARG A 127 -34.84 0.75 10.85
N TYR A 128 -33.78 1.41 10.42
CA TYR A 128 -33.59 2.85 10.52
C TYR A 128 -33.55 3.45 9.10
N ASP A 129 -33.82 4.75 9.02
CA ASP A 129 -33.62 5.46 7.76
C ASP A 129 -32.12 5.52 7.43
N MET A 130 -31.75 4.80 6.39
CA MET A 130 -30.38 4.75 5.84
C MET A 130 -30.28 5.54 4.54
N SER A 131 -31.34 6.24 4.12
CA SER A 131 -31.35 7.06 2.91
C SER A 131 -30.32 8.19 3.03
N GLY A 132 -29.62 8.49 1.92
CA GLY A 132 -28.60 9.52 1.89
C GLY A 132 -27.26 9.17 2.55
N LYS A 133 -27.15 8.03 3.25
CA LYS A 133 -25.87 7.57 3.81
C LYS A 133 -24.97 7.05 2.69
N LYS A 134 -23.71 7.45 2.74
CA LYS A 134 -22.70 7.10 1.74
C LYS A 134 -21.66 6.13 2.34
N THR A 135 -21.12 5.30 1.48
CA THR A 135 -20.09 4.31 1.86
C THR A 135 -18.91 4.36 0.90
N VAL A 136 -17.71 4.29 1.45
CA VAL A 136 -16.46 4.17 0.68
C VAL A 136 -15.67 3.00 1.25
N LEU A 137 -15.17 2.14 0.38
CA LEU A 137 -14.25 1.07 0.72
C LEU A 137 -12.83 1.49 0.27
N ILE A 138 -11.91 1.55 1.21
CA ILE A 138 -10.49 1.80 0.93
C ILE A 138 -9.70 0.59 1.36
N SER A 139 -9.02 -0.06 0.43
CA SER A 139 -8.29 -1.29 0.72
C SER A 139 -6.99 -1.38 -0.06
N THR A 140 -6.01 -2.03 0.54
CA THR A 140 -4.74 -2.38 -0.09
C THR A 140 -4.54 -3.88 -0.11
N CYS A 141 -3.86 -4.40 -1.13
CA CYS A 141 -3.44 -5.81 -1.18
C CYS A 141 -1.94 -5.92 -1.49
N GLY A 142 -1.37 -7.08 -1.17
CA GLY A 142 0.03 -7.39 -1.44
C GLY A 142 0.30 -7.89 -2.87
N PHE A 143 -0.70 -7.90 -3.75
CA PHE A 143 -0.53 -8.27 -5.16
C PHE A 143 -0.24 -7.03 -6.00
N TYR A 144 0.42 -7.20 -7.17
CA TYR A 144 0.68 -6.10 -8.09
C TYR A 144 -0.60 -5.46 -8.66
N THR A 145 -1.72 -6.17 -8.67
CA THR A 145 -3.00 -5.71 -9.25
C THR A 145 -4.17 -5.93 -8.30
N THR A 146 -5.16 -5.08 -8.41
CA THR A 146 -6.45 -5.23 -7.71
C THR A 146 -7.45 -6.08 -8.50
N LYS A 147 -7.19 -6.30 -9.80
CA LYS A 147 -8.11 -7.00 -10.72
C LYS A 147 -8.38 -8.42 -10.23
N SER A 148 -9.65 -8.77 -10.07
CA SER A 148 -10.17 -10.04 -9.58
C SER A 148 -9.79 -10.43 -8.15
N ASN A 149 -8.95 -9.64 -7.48
CA ASN A 149 -8.57 -9.91 -6.09
C ASN A 149 -9.65 -9.48 -5.09
N TYR A 150 -10.53 -8.57 -5.48
CA TYR A 150 -11.59 -7.99 -4.64
C TYR A 150 -13.00 -8.50 -4.96
N ASP A 151 -13.17 -9.50 -5.82
CA ASP A 151 -14.48 -9.98 -6.27
C ASP A 151 -15.36 -10.46 -5.11
N SER A 152 -14.79 -11.15 -4.12
CA SER A 152 -15.52 -11.58 -2.93
C SER A 152 -15.95 -10.42 -2.04
N VAL A 153 -15.12 -9.39 -1.94
CA VAL A 153 -15.41 -8.18 -1.16
C VAL A 153 -16.54 -7.40 -1.84
N THR A 154 -16.41 -7.13 -3.14
CA THR A 154 -17.46 -6.41 -3.89
C THR A 154 -18.77 -7.16 -3.89
N ALA A 155 -18.76 -8.49 -4.12
CA ALA A 155 -19.96 -9.32 -4.04
C ALA A 155 -20.66 -9.21 -2.67
N GLN A 156 -19.91 -9.18 -1.57
CA GLN A 156 -20.47 -9.00 -0.22
C GLN A 156 -21.09 -7.61 -0.05
N PHE A 157 -20.37 -6.55 -0.45
CA PHE A 157 -20.84 -5.17 -0.28
C PHE A 157 -21.98 -4.82 -1.24
N ASP A 158 -22.01 -5.40 -2.43
CA ASP A 158 -23.16 -5.33 -3.35
C ASP A 158 -24.46 -5.86 -2.72
N ARG A 159 -24.34 -6.92 -1.89
CA ARG A 159 -25.47 -7.47 -1.15
C ARG A 159 -25.90 -6.61 0.03
N ILE A 160 -24.98 -5.88 0.66
CA ILE A 160 -25.24 -5.04 1.84
C ILE A 160 -25.81 -3.68 1.45
N TYR A 161 -25.19 -3.01 0.48
CA TYR A 161 -25.50 -1.64 0.11
C TYR A 161 -26.22 -1.49 -1.24
N GLY A 162 -26.22 -2.53 -2.04
CA GLY A 162 -26.64 -2.49 -3.44
C GLY A 162 -25.49 -2.14 -4.38
N LYS A 163 -25.53 -2.74 -5.56
CA LYS A 163 -24.53 -2.51 -6.60
C LYS A 163 -24.50 -1.01 -6.97
N GLU A 164 -23.29 -0.47 -7.09
CA GLU A 164 -23.05 0.94 -7.44
C GLU A 164 -23.45 1.98 -6.35
N ASN A 165 -23.94 1.55 -5.19
CA ASN A 165 -24.32 2.44 -4.10
C ASN A 165 -23.18 2.74 -3.11
N TYR A 166 -21.97 2.36 -3.43
CA TYR A 166 -20.76 2.68 -2.67
C TYR A 166 -19.59 2.94 -3.60
N ALA A 167 -18.60 3.70 -3.13
CA ALA A 167 -17.37 3.93 -3.88
C ALA A 167 -16.25 3.00 -3.40
N THR A 168 -15.30 2.70 -4.28
CA THR A 168 -14.13 1.88 -3.95
C THR A 168 -12.84 2.61 -4.32
N LEU A 169 -11.83 2.49 -3.46
CA LEU A 169 -10.44 2.85 -3.72
C LEU A 169 -9.59 1.64 -3.31
N PHE A 170 -9.27 0.81 -4.28
CA PHE A 170 -8.45 -0.38 -4.07
C PHE A 170 -7.07 -0.15 -4.69
N CYS A 171 -6.02 -0.46 -3.92
CA CYS A 171 -4.64 -0.27 -4.31
C CYS A 171 -3.88 -1.59 -4.21
N GLY A 172 -3.23 -1.99 -5.29
CA GLY A 172 -2.22 -3.06 -5.29
C GLY A 172 -0.93 -2.61 -4.63
N GLU A 173 0.04 -3.51 -4.51
CA GLU A 173 1.40 -3.21 -4.04
C GLU A 173 1.41 -2.49 -2.67
N GLY A 174 0.40 -2.77 -1.84
CA GLY A 174 0.08 -2.01 -0.63
C GLY A 174 1.17 -1.99 0.44
N GLU A 175 2.07 -2.96 0.45
CA GLU A 175 3.19 -2.99 1.41
C GLU A 175 4.26 -1.94 1.09
N LEU A 176 4.33 -1.44 -0.16
CA LEU A 176 5.30 -0.42 -0.55
C LEU A 176 5.12 0.91 0.17
N PHE A 177 3.93 1.18 0.70
CA PHE A 177 3.68 2.39 1.50
C PHE A 177 4.43 2.43 2.84
N SER A 178 4.97 1.31 3.31
CA SER A 178 5.83 1.25 4.50
C SER A 178 7.32 1.40 4.19
N VAL A 179 7.68 1.46 2.90
CA VAL A 179 9.07 1.52 2.43
C VAL A 179 9.46 2.98 2.23
N GLN A 180 10.30 3.50 3.12
CA GLN A 180 10.69 4.90 3.14
C GLN A 180 11.39 5.32 1.84
N GLU A 181 12.20 4.45 1.29
CA GLU A 181 13.00 4.66 0.08
C GLU A 181 12.13 4.81 -1.18
N LEU A 182 10.91 4.28 -1.15
CA LEU A 182 9.92 4.44 -2.22
C LEU A 182 8.95 5.61 -1.97
N SER A 183 9.25 6.45 -0.98
CA SER A 183 8.36 7.53 -0.56
C SER A 183 7.98 8.48 -1.70
N ASN A 184 8.88 8.80 -2.62
CA ASN A 184 8.56 9.66 -3.76
C ASN A 184 7.39 9.11 -4.57
N ARG A 185 7.45 7.82 -4.95
CA ARG A 185 6.40 7.18 -5.75
C ARG A 185 5.11 6.99 -4.96
N THR A 186 5.21 6.60 -3.69
CA THR A 186 4.02 6.44 -2.83
C THR A 186 3.36 7.77 -2.51
N GLU A 187 4.11 8.87 -2.34
CA GLU A 187 3.56 10.22 -2.14
C GLU A 187 2.87 10.77 -3.41
N GLU A 188 3.39 10.49 -4.60
CA GLU A 188 2.69 10.79 -5.86
C GLU A 188 1.32 10.12 -5.90
N TYR A 189 1.24 8.83 -5.57
CA TYR A 189 -0.02 8.11 -5.50
C TYR A 189 -0.95 8.69 -4.42
N LEU A 190 -0.43 9.01 -3.24
CA LEU A 190 -1.20 9.65 -2.16
C LEU A 190 -1.72 11.03 -2.57
N ALA A 191 -1.01 11.78 -3.41
CA ALA A 191 -1.53 13.04 -3.95
C ALA A 191 -2.80 12.81 -4.81
N VAL A 192 -2.83 11.73 -5.60
CA VAL A 192 -4.03 11.33 -6.37
C VAL A 192 -5.15 10.87 -5.43
N VAL A 193 -4.84 10.14 -4.35
CA VAL A 193 -5.82 9.75 -3.32
C VAL A 193 -6.44 10.99 -2.65
N ARG A 194 -5.63 12.00 -2.33
CA ARG A 194 -6.10 13.28 -1.77
C ARG A 194 -7.02 14.00 -2.75
N GLN A 195 -6.65 14.05 -4.03
CA GLN A 195 -7.50 14.60 -5.08
C GLN A 195 -8.83 13.85 -5.17
N ALA A 196 -8.82 12.53 -5.13
CA ALA A 196 -10.05 11.72 -5.12
C ALA A 196 -10.98 12.08 -3.95
N GLY A 197 -10.42 12.33 -2.76
CA GLY A 197 -11.19 12.80 -1.60
C GLY A 197 -11.86 14.16 -1.82
N GLN A 198 -11.16 15.11 -2.47
CA GLN A 198 -11.72 16.42 -2.83
C GLN A 198 -12.89 16.29 -3.82
N GLU A 199 -12.68 15.49 -4.87
CA GLU A 199 -13.64 15.29 -5.94
C GLU A 199 -14.88 14.53 -5.44
N TYR A 200 -14.70 13.55 -4.53
CA TYR A 200 -15.78 12.72 -3.98
C TYR A 200 -16.91 13.55 -3.36
N VAL A 201 -16.58 14.59 -2.62
CA VAL A 201 -17.59 15.48 -1.98
C VAL A 201 -18.04 16.61 -2.91
N SER A 202 -17.38 16.80 -4.05
CA SER A 202 -17.68 17.84 -5.04
C SER A 202 -18.47 17.33 -6.25
N GLY A 203 -18.99 16.10 -6.21
CA GLY A 203 -19.82 15.52 -7.28
C GLY A 203 -19.38 14.13 -7.74
N GLY A 204 -18.37 13.54 -7.13
CA GLY A 204 -17.83 12.21 -7.44
C GLY A 204 -16.42 12.27 -8.01
N VAL A 205 -15.70 11.17 -7.87
CA VAL A 205 -14.33 11.05 -8.37
C VAL A 205 -14.34 11.03 -9.91
N LYS A 206 -13.51 11.86 -10.52
CA LYS A 206 -13.43 11.99 -11.98
C LYS A 206 -12.82 10.75 -12.62
N ALA A 207 -13.19 10.49 -13.88
CA ALA A 207 -12.67 9.35 -14.64
C ALA A 207 -11.12 9.37 -14.76
N GLU A 208 -10.53 10.55 -14.95
CA GLU A 208 -9.08 10.74 -15.01
C GLU A 208 -8.40 10.36 -13.68
N THR A 209 -8.96 10.82 -12.56
CA THR A 209 -8.45 10.50 -11.22
C THR A 209 -8.59 8.99 -10.94
N ASN A 210 -9.73 8.40 -11.31
CA ASN A 210 -9.92 6.95 -11.20
C ASN A 210 -8.93 6.17 -12.06
N ALA A 211 -8.60 6.61 -13.26
CA ALA A 211 -7.59 5.97 -14.11
C ALA A 211 -6.21 5.98 -13.44
N LYS A 212 -5.79 7.13 -12.88
CA LYS A 212 -4.52 7.24 -12.13
C LYS A 212 -4.49 6.35 -10.88
N LEU A 213 -5.61 6.18 -10.19
CA LEU A 213 -5.70 5.27 -9.03
C LEU A 213 -5.59 3.79 -9.41
N GLN A 214 -5.77 3.44 -10.69
CA GLN A 214 -5.59 2.08 -11.21
C GLN A 214 -4.18 1.83 -11.77
N GLU A 215 -3.33 2.85 -11.86
CA GLU A 215 -1.95 2.69 -12.28
C GLU A 215 -1.16 1.91 -11.23
N LEU A 216 -0.26 1.05 -11.70
CA LEU A 216 0.66 0.33 -10.84
C LEU A 216 1.64 1.32 -10.19
N LEU A 217 2.04 1.07 -8.95
CA LEU A 217 3.12 1.83 -8.31
C LEU A 217 4.44 1.53 -9.02
N PHE A 218 4.68 0.24 -9.34
CA PHE A 218 5.82 -0.23 -10.10
C PHE A 218 5.40 -1.20 -11.21
N PRO A 219 6.21 -1.38 -12.26
CA PRO A 219 5.97 -2.43 -13.24
C PRO A 219 5.90 -3.80 -12.56
N ARG A 220 5.02 -4.66 -13.04
CA ARG A 220 4.74 -5.98 -12.45
C ARG A 220 5.99 -6.79 -12.15
N ASP A 221 6.87 -6.90 -13.13
CA ASP A 221 8.10 -7.71 -13.03
C ASP A 221 9.08 -7.14 -12.00
N VAL A 222 9.13 -5.81 -11.85
CA VAL A 222 9.92 -5.12 -10.82
C VAL A 222 9.34 -5.41 -9.44
N PHE A 223 8.03 -5.24 -9.29
CA PHE A 223 7.36 -5.51 -8.01
C PHE A 223 7.51 -6.98 -7.58
N GLU A 224 7.28 -7.93 -8.49
CA GLU A 224 7.41 -9.35 -8.18
C GLU A 224 8.83 -9.71 -7.72
N ARG A 225 9.88 -9.20 -8.41
CA ARG A 225 11.28 -9.42 -7.98
C ARG A 225 11.59 -8.78 -6.62
N MET A 226 11.11 -7.57 -6.37
CA MET A 226 11.28 -6.93 -5.06
C MET A 226 10.57 -7.72 -3.96
N ALA A 227 9.33 -8.15 -4.20
CA ALA A 227 8.54 -8.90 -3.25
C ALA A 227 9.20 -10.26 -2.94
N ASP A 228 9.61 -11.02 -3.94
CA ASP A 228 10.28 -12.31 -3.75
C ASP A 228 11.58 -12.15 -2.97
N ALA A 229 12.42 -11.17 -3.34
CA ALA A 229 13.65 -10.89 -2.62
C ALA A 229 13.41 -10.45 -1.17
N SER A 230 12.30 -9.80 -0.86
CA SER A 230 12.00 -9.29 0.49
C SER A 230 11.82 -10.39 1.54
N TRP A 231 11.43 -11.59 1.13
CA TRP A 231 11.22 -12.71 2.06
C TRP A 231 12.54 -13.24 2.66
N GLY A 232 13.69 -13.06 1.98
CA GLY A 232 14.99 -13.53 2.43
C GLY A 232 15.05 -15.04 2.62
N ILE A 233 14.31 -15.78 1.77
CA ILE A 233 14.29 -17.24 1.74
C ILE A 233 14.47 -17.76 0.32
N THR A 234 15.13 -18.90 0.19
CA THR A 234 15.23 -19.63 -1.09
C THR A 234 13.90 -20.30 -1.43
N GLN A 235 13.75 -20.77 -2.67
CA GLN A 235 12.59 -21.56 -3.08
C GLN A 235 12.44 -22.87 -2.29
N THR A 236 13.54 -23.36 -1.66
CA THR A 236 13.53 -24.54 -0.78
C THR A 236 13.15 -24.18 0.67
N GLY A 237 12.90 -22.91 0.98
CA GLY A 237 12.50 -22.45 2.30
C GLY A 237 13.68 -22.19 3.25
N GLU A 238 14.91 -22.30 2.81
CA GLU A 238 16.10 -21.98 3.59
C GLU A 238 16.27 -20.47 3.73
N LYS A 239 16.68 -20.01 4.91
CA LYS A 239 16.92 -18.58 5.15
C LYS A 239 18.12 -18.11 4.32
N GLU A 240 17.91 -17.10 3.52
CA GLU A 240 18.94 -16.46 2.73
C GLU A 240 19.76 -15.48 3.59
N ASP A 241 21.02 -15.28 3.21
CA ASP A 241 21.84 -14.28 3.87
C ASP A 241 21.27 -12.87 3.63
N PHE A 242 21.20 -12.08 4.70
CA PHE A 242 20.57 -10.76 4.64
C PHE A 242 21.29 -9.81 3.67
N SER A 243 22.62 -9.87 3.57
CA SER A 243 23.38 -9.03 2.62
C SER A 243 23.14 -9.45 1.16
N LEU A 244 22.90 -10.74 0.91
CA LEU A 244 22.50 -11.24 -0.41
C LEU A 244 21.10 -10.78 -0.77
N THR A 245 20.14 -10.95 0.17
CA THR A 245 18.76 -10.47 0.01
C THR A 245 18.72 -8.98 -0.33
N PHE A 246 19.46 -8.19 0.42
CA PHE A 246 19.61 -6.76 0.20
C PHE A 246 20.15 -6.44 -1.21
N THR A 247 21.21 -7.14 -1.62
CA THR A 247 21.81 -6.94 -2.93
C THR A 247 20.84 -7.33 -4.06
N LYS A 248 20.04 -8.40 -3.87
CA LYS A 248 18.99 -8.79 -4.81
C LYS A 248 17.89 -7.75 -4.92
N GLN A 249 17.46 -7.16 -3.81
CA GLN A 249 16.46 -6.08 -3.80
C GLN A 249 16.97 -4.85 -4.57
N MET A 250 18.22 -4.44 -4.33
CA MET A 250 18.84 -3.35 -5.07
C MET A 250 18.92 -3.66 -6.57
N ALA A 251 19.38 -4.86 -6.93
CA ALA A 251 19.46 -5.29 -8.31
C ALA A 251 18.07 -5.32 -9.00
N ALA A 252 16.99 -5.64 -8.27
CA ALA A 252 15.64 -5.68 -8.83
C ALA A 252 15.14 -4.30 -9.33
N LEU A 253 15.72 -3.23 -8.82
CA LEU A 253 15.40 -1.86 -9.26
C LEU A 253 16.08 -1.44 -10.55
N TYR A 254 16.91 -2.30 -11.12
CA TYR A 254 17.60 -1.99 -12.38
C TYR A 254 16.63 -1.61 -13.48
N ASN A 255 16.96 -0.51 -14.16
CA ASN A 255 16.22 -0.01 -15.32
C ASN A 255 16.88 -0.50 -16.63
N PRO A 256 16.29 -1.45 -17.34
CA PRO A 256 16.84 -1.93 -18.61
C PRO A 256 16.96 -0.86 -19.70
N ALA A 257 16.22 0.26 -19.61
CA ALA A 257 16.37 1.39 -20.53
C ALA A 257 17.74 2.08 -20.43
N ALA A 258 18.45 1.88 -19.31
CA ALA A 258 19.83 2.36 -19.14
C ALA A 258 20.87 1.51 -19.90
N TYR A 259 20.50 0.35 -20.44
CA TYR A 259 21.41 -0.52 -21.19
C TYR A 259 22.00 0.17 -22.44
N ARG A 260 23.32 0.07 -22.64
CA ARG A 260 24.07 0.75 -23.72
C ARG A 260 24.77 -0.19 -24.68
N GLY A 261 24.29 -1.44 -24.81
CA GLY A 261 24.81 -2.41 -25.79
C GLY A 261 25.77 -3.45 -25.22
N THR A 262 26.29 -3.24 -24.02
CA THR A 262 27.12 -4.18 -23.26
C THR A 262 26.65 -4.31 -21.84
N ASP A 263 26.76 -5.50 -21.26
CA ASP A 263 26.43 -5.72 -19.84
C ASP A 263 27.40 -4.93 -18.97
N VAL A 264 26.85 -4.26 -17.96
CA VAL A 264 27.64 -3.63 -16.89
C VAL A 264 27.75 -4.62 -15.75
N ILE A 265 28.97 -4.88 -15.30
CA ILE A 265 29.27 -5.82 -14.22
C ILE A 265 29.68 -5.02 -13.00
N LEU A 266 28.81 -5.02 -11.99
CA LEU A 266 29.00 -4.33 -10.71
C LEU A 266 29.28 -5.36 -9.61
N ASP A 267 30.43 -5.26 -8.96
CA ASP A 267 30.75 -6.04 -7.76
C ASP A 267 30.50 -5.19 -6.51
N MET A 268 29.70 -5.71 -5.59
CA MET A 268 29.45 -5.15 -4.27
C MET A 268 30.29 -5.91 -3.25
N ASP A 269 31.40 -5.31 -2.83
CA ASP A 269 32.32 -5.88 -1.83
C ASP A 269 31.97 -5.28 -0.44
N TYR A 270 31.28 -6.07 0.38
CA TYR A 270 30.91 -5.71 1.75
C TYR A 270 32.05 -6.02 2.70
N THR A 271 32.92 -5.05 2.91
CA THR A 271 34.22 -5.20 3.59
C THR A 271 34.11 -5.61 5.06
N ASP A 272 33.05 -5.19 5.78
CA ASP A 272 32.78 -5.57 7.17
C ASP A 272 32.23 -7.00 7.31
N LEU A 273 31.68 -7.59 6.24
CA LEU A 273 31.16 -8.96 6.22
C LEU A 273 32.11 -9.95 5.54
N GLY A 274 33.11 -9.46 4.79
CA GLY A 274 33.98 -10.31 3.94
C GLY A 274 33.20 -11.02 2.84
N LYS A 275 32.15 -10.36 2.27
CA LYS A 275 31.28 -10.91 1.25
C LYS A 275 31.27 -10.02 0.02
N CYS A 276 31.32 -10.66 -1.15
CA CYS A 276 31.24 -9.98 -2.40
C CYS A 276 30.16 -10.60 -3.29
N TYR A 277 29.28 -9.76 -3.85
CA TYR A 277 28.21 -10.17 -4.75
C TYR A 277 28.36 -9.45 -6.08
N ARG A 278 28.22 -10.18 -7.18
CA ARG A 278 28.25 -9.62 -8.53
C ARG A 278 26.87 -9.38 -9.06
N ILE A 279 26.60 -8.16 -9.51
CA ILE A 279 25.36 -7.76 -10.20
C ILE A 279 25.69 -7.60 -11.66
N ILE A 280 25.00 -8.32 -12.53
CA ILE A 280 25.09 -8.17 -13.98
C ILE A 280 23.87 -7.39 -14.44
N LEU A 281 24.07 -6.20 -14.99
CA LEU A 281 23.06 -5.32 -15.54
C LEU A 281 22.97 -5.59 -17.05
N GLY A 282 22.06 -6.45 -17.44
CA GLY A 282 21.92 -6.94 -18.80
C GLY A 282 20.87 -6.17 -19.62
N LYS A 283 20.66 -6.61 -20.85
CA LYS A 283 19.75 -5.94 -21.81
C LYS A 283 18.29 -5.87 -21.32
N THR A 284 17.83 -6.88 -20.62
CA THR A 284 16.41 -7.02 -20.21
C THR A 284 16.22 -7.07 -18.72
N GLU A 285 17.22 -7.48 -17.97
CA GLU A 285 17.13 -7.69 -16.51
C GLU A 285 18.50 -7.61 -15.84
N SER A 286 18.50 -7.50 -14.52
CA SER A 286 19.68 -7.68 -13.68
C SER A 286 19.71 -9.08 -13.08
N ARG A 287 20.92 -9.56 -12.74
CA ARG A 287 21.12 -10.84 -12.04
C ARG A 287 22.19 -10.69 -10.97
N VAL A 288 22.00 -11.32 -9.81
CA VAL A 288 22.97 -11.36 -8.73
C VAL A 288 23.63 -12.74 -8.69
N ILE A 289 24.95 -12.79 -8.57
CA ILE A 289 25.76 -14.01 -8.55
C ILE A 289 26.70 -13.96 -7.34
N GLU A 290 26.76 -15.08 -6.58
CA GLU A 290 27.61 -15.22 -5.40
C GLU A 290 29.01 -15.75 -5.75
N GLN A 291 29.11 -16.66 -6.72
CA GLN A 291 30.37 -17.26 -7.16
C GLN A 291 30.65 -16.85 -8.60
N PHE A 292 31.72 -16.08 -8.79
CA PHE A 292 32.06 -15.52 -10.09
C PHE A 292 33.56 -15.43 -10.30
N HIS A 293 33.95 -15.33 -11.57
CA HIS A 293 35.33 -15.11 -12.00
C HIS A 293 35.39 -13.97 -13.02
N GLY A 294 36.56 -13.42 -13.21
CA GLY A 294 36.80 -12.33 -14.17
C GLY A 294 36.62 -10.94 -13.53
N LYS A 295 37.00 -9.91 -14.28
CA LYS A 295 36.97 -8.52 -13.81
C LYS A 295 35.56 -7.94 -13.90
N ALA A 296 35.20 -7.14 -12.90
CA ALA A 296 34.03 -6.28 -12.96
C ALA A 296 34.29 -5.03 -13.80
N THR A 297 33.23 -4.40 -14.27
CA THR A 297 33.28 -3.05 -14.86
C THR A 297 33.53 -2.03 -13.76
N THR A 298 32.84 -2.21 -12.62
CA THR A 298 32.90 -1.34 -11.43
C THR A 298 32.88 -2.20 -10.19
N VAL A 299 33.68 -1.85 -9.20
CA VAL A 299 33.67 -2.48 -7.86
C VAL A 299 33.39 -1.39 -6.82
N ILE A 300 32.43 -1.63 -5.95
CA ILE A 300 32.14 -0.77 -4.80
C ILE A 300 32.61 -1.52 -3.54
N HIS A 301 33.63 -0.97 -2.89
CA HIS A 301 34.11 -1.45 -1.60
C HIS A 301 33.48 -0.63 -0.50
N THR A 302 32.61 -1.24 0.31
CA THR A 302 31.84 -0.55 1.34
C THR A 302 31.59 -1.44 2.55
N PRO A 303 31.61 -0.92 3.77
CA PRO A 303 30.96 -1.61 4.86
C PRO A 303 29.46 -1.76 4.54
N PHE A 304 28.89 -2.94 4.79
CA PHE A 304 27.48 -3.22 4.56
C PHE A 304 26.57 -2.24 5.30
N SER A 305 26.92 -1.93 6.55
CA SER A 305 26.22 -0.95 7.38
C SER A 305 26.19 0.45 6.77
N VAL A 306 27.28 0.89 6.15
CA VAL A 306 27.34 2.19 5.45
C VAL A 306 26.41 2.19 4.23
N TRP A 307 26.43 1.10 3.46
CA TRP A 307 25.58 0.99 2.27
C TRP A 307 24.10 0.92 2.64
N GLN A 308 23.75 0.27 3.76
CA GLN A 308 22.40 0.30 4.30
C GLN A 308 21.95 1.72 4.69
N SER A 309 22.81 2.48 5.38
CA SER A 309 22.48 3.86 5.78
C SER A 309 22.35 4.80 4.57
N ILE A 310 23.12 4.58 3.51
CA ILE A 310 22.94 5.31 2.23
C ILE A 310 21.59 4.95 1.63
N ALA A 311 21.27 3.68 1.56
CA ALA A 311 20.01 3.19 1.01
C ALA A 311 18.79 3.67 1.82
N ALA A 312 18.89 3.76 3.14
CA ALA A 312 17.84 4.31 4.01
C ALA A 312 17.74 5.85 3.95
N GLY A 313 18.61 6.51 3.18
CA GLY A 313 18.63 7.99 3.10
C GLY A 313 19.16 8.69 4.36
N GLU A 314 19.77 7.94 5.29
CA GLU A 314 20.38 8.51 6.50
C GLU A 314 21.70 9.22 6.19
N ILE A 315 22.38 8.77 5.14
CA ILE A 315 23.64 9.34 4.64
C ILE A 315 23.48 9.56 3.13
N GLU A 316 23.79 10.75 2.67
CA GLU A 316 23.83 11.05 1.23
C GLU A 316 25.04 10.36 0.59
N GLY A 317 24.81 9.61 -0.52
CA GLY A 317 25.82 8.77 -1.14
C GLY A 317 27.07 9.51 -1.61
N SER A 318 26.94 10.71 -2.19
CA SER A 318 28.05 11.55 -2.61
C SER A 318 28.85 12.08 -1.41
N ALA A 319 28.17 12.42 -0.32
CA ALA A 319 28.82 12.83 0.92
C ALA A 319 29.57 11.67 1.61
N ALA A 320 29.04 10.45 1.55
CA ALA A 320 29.71 9.25 2.02
C ALA A 320 31.00 8.95 1.25
N LEU A 321 30.94 9.10 -0.09
CA LEU A 321 32.12 8.93 -0.95
C LEU A 321 33.19 9.99 -0.65
N MET A 322 32.81 11.26 -0.53
CA MET A 322 33.74 12.35 -0.18
C MET A 322 34.38 12.16 1.20
N LYS A 323 33.68 11.52 2.13
CA LYS A 323 34.19 11.17 3.46
C LYS A 323 34.97 9.85 3.49
N HIS A 324 35.18 9.24 2.31
CA HIS A 324 35.85 7.93 2.20
C HIS A 324 35.21 6.82 3.03
N LEU A 325 33.90 6.87 3.24
CA LEU A 325 33.16 5.79 3.92
C LEU A 325 33.00 4.57 3.03
N TYR A 326 33.13 4.73 1.74
CA TYR A 326 33.24 3.68 0.73
C TYR A 326 34.15 4.15 -0.42
N SER A 327 34.58 3.23 -1.28
CA SER A 327 35.40 3.54 -2.47
C SER A 327 34.91 2.80 -3.69
N VAL A 328 35.25 3.32 -4.85
CA VAL A 328 34.87 2.77 -6.15
C VAL A 328 36.13 2.50 -6.96
N GLU A 329 36.24 1.30 -7.53
CA GLU A 329 37.30 0.89 -8.45
C GLU A 329 36.72 0.59 -9.84
N GLY A 330 37.47 0.88 -10.91
CA GLY A 330 37.06 0.66 -12.30
C GLY A 330 36.32 1.83 -12.91
N ASP A 331 35.27 1.57 -13.68
CA ASP A 331 34.52 2.59 -14.40
C ASP A 331 33.58 3.35 -13.45
N PHE A 332 33.82 4.65 -13.31
CA PHE A 332 33.03 5.54 -12.45
C PHE A 332 31.74 6.03 -13.10
N ASP A 333 31.53 5.79 -14.40
CA ASP A 333 30.34 6.24 -15.15
C ASP A 333 29.03 5.70 -14.56
N LEU A 334 29.05 4.46 -14.04
CA LEU A 334 27.94 3.88 -13.32
C LEU A 334 27.50 4.74 -12.13
N MET A 335 28.46 5.24 -11.34
CA MET A 335 28.15 6.07 -10.16
C MET A 335 27.56 7.43 -10.55
N LEU A 336 28.06 8.03 -11.62
CA LEU A 336 27.55 9.31 -12.14
C LEU A 336 26.13 9.20 -12.71
N LYS A 337 25.76 8.00 -13.18
CA LYS A 337 24.47 7.69 -13.81
C LYS A 337 23.64 6.75 -12.95
N TRP A 338 23.93 6.67 -11.66
CA TRP A 338 23.27 5.71 -10.80
C TRP A 338 21.74 5.79 -10.88
N ASP A 339 21.19 7.00 -10.92
CA ASP A 339 19.74 7.23 -11.02
C ASP A 339 19.16 6.76 -12.36
N ASP A 340 19.94 6.74 -13.45
CA ASP A 340 19.51 6.16 -14.72
C ASP A 340 19.40 4.63 -14.61
N TYR A 341 20.30 4.00 -13.85
CA TYR A 341 20.35 2.54 -13.70
C TYR A 341 19.40 2.01 -12.62
N PHE A 342 19.25 2.72 -11.50
CA PHE A 342 18.52 2.27 -10.31
C PHE A 342 17.49 3.28 -9.81
N GLY A 343 17.31 4.40 -10.52
CA GLY A 343 16.32 5.41 -10.17
C GLY A 343 14.90 4.92 -10.35
N GLN A 344 13.97 5.56 -9.67
CA GLN A 344 12.56 5.23 -9.77
C GLN A 344 12.07 5.48 -11.20
N HIS A 345 11.43 4.50 -11.81
CA HIS A 345 10.87 4.58 -13.16
C HIS A 345 9.77 5.65 -13.21
N GLN A 346 10.08 6.82 -13.74
CA GLN A 346 9.05 7.73 -14.21
C GLN A 346 8.47 7.15 -15.51
N ASN A 347 7.16 6.92 -15.55
CA ASN A 347 6.47 6.66 -16.81
C ASN A 347 6.75 7.83 -17.75
N SER A 348 7.42 7.55 -18.87
CA SER A 348 7.95 8.53 -19.82
C SER A 348 6.91 9.28 -20.66
N ASP A 349 5.62 9.29 -20.26
CA ASP A 349 4.53 9.90 -21.02
C ASP A 349 3.85 11.10 -20.33
N ILE A 350 4.48 11.72 -19.32
CA ILE A 350 4.00 13.02 -18.83
C ILE A 350 4.93 14.10 -19.35
N THR A 351 4.51 14.70 -20.45
CA THR A 351 5.13 15.84 -21.14
C THR A 351 5.36 17.03 -20.22
N LYS A 352 6.64 17.43 -20.18
CA LYS A 352 7.16 18.81 -20.15
C LYS A 352 6.31 19.89 -19.49
N ASP A 353 6.56 20.15 -18.21
CA ASP A 353 6.77 21.53 -17.76
C ASP A 353 7.91 21.58 -16.73
N LYS A 354 9.13 21.72 -17.28
CA LYS A 354 10.38 21.89 -16.51
C LYS A 354 10.72 23.37 -16.41
N SER A 355 9.99 24.09 -15.57
CA SER A 355 10.44 25.47 -15.27
C SER A 355 10.15 25.92 -13.85
N THR A 356 10.34 25.08 -12.84
CA THR A 356 10.55 25.54 -11.45
C THR A 356 10.78 24.36 -10.52
N LEU A 357 11.97 23.84 -10.47
CA LEU A 357 12.55 23.13 -9.29
C LEU A 357 13.98 22.69 -9.66
N ARG A 358 14.88 23.66 -9.74
CA ARG A 358 16.32 23.40 -9.59
C ARG A 358 16.60 23.38 -8.09
N GLY A 359 17.00 22.23 -7.58
CA GLY A 359 17.61 22.14 -6.27
C GLY A 359 17.30 20.82 -5.55
N LYS A 360 18.31 19.95 -5.56
CA LYS A 360 18.53 18.71 -4.82
C LYS A 360 18.28 17.43 -5.60
N THR A 361 19.33 16.95 -6.24
CA THR A 361 19.55 15.54 -6.58
C THR A 361 19.99 14.83 -5.31
N ASP A 362 19.04 14.29 -4.56
CA ASP A 362 19.32 13.37 -3.46
C ASP A 362 19.24 11.95 -4.00
N MET A 363 20.38 11.25 -4.00
CA MET A 363 20.44 9.81 -4.29
C MET A 363 19.83 9.04 -3.10
N HIS A 364 18.60 8.56 -3.23
CA HIS A 364 17.94 7.70 -2.24
C HIS A 364 17.85 6.28 -2.79
N TYR A 365 18.38 5.32 -2.04
CA TYR A 365 18.40 3.90 -2.41
C TYR A 365 17.44 3.07 -1.58
N VAL A 366 16.90 2.05 -2.22
CA VAL A 366 15.78 1.26 -1.75
C VAL A 366 16.25 0.05 -0.97
N LEU A 367 15.79 -0.02 0.28
CA LEU A 367 15.76 -1.23 1.06
C LEU A 367 14.37 -1.46 1.62
N ILE A 368 13.83 -2.63 1.38
CA ILE A 368 12.51 -3.01 1.88
C ILE A 368 12.69 -3.87 3.13
N PRO A 369 12.54 -3.35 4.35
CA PRO A 369 12.31 -4.19 5.50
C PRO A 369 10.83 -4.57 5.52
N TRP A 370 10.49 -5.73 5.00
CA TRP A 370 9.22 -6.37 5.31
C TRP A 370 9.29 -6.83 6.76
N ILE A 371 8.78 -6.02 7.67
CA ILE A 371 8.59 -6.46 9.05
C ILE A 371 7.22 -7.11 9.13
N VAL A 372 7.25 -8.40 9.48
CA VAL A 372 6.11 -9.24 9.87
C VAL A 372 5.27 -8.58 10.96
#